data_ddc3f46f30c31e739d9c86b9cf8609f9
#
_entry.id   ddc3f46f30c31e739d9c86b9cf8609f9
#
_cell.length_a   1.000
_cell.length_b   1.000
_cell.length_c   1.000
_cell.angle_alpha   90.00
_cell.angle_beta   90.00
_cell.angle_gamma   90.00
#
_symmetry.space_group_name_H-M   'P 1'
#
loop_
_entity.id
_entity.type
_entity.pdbx_description
1 polymer ?
#
loop_
_entity_poly.entity_id
_entity_poly.type
_entity_poly.pdbx_seq_one_letter_code
_entity_poly.pdbx_strand_id
1 'polypeptide(L)'
;MGLVAAACFSDMGHKVVCVDNDEARVRLLCDGGVPIFEAHLPELLARHRGRGVSFTANLAEAVEKSEAVFIAVGTPQGDSGAADLSYVEAVVSEIARSITKYKVIVEKSTVPVYTNDWIRRVLHRHGVDPKHFDVVSNPEFLREGTAVADFLHPDRIVVGAGNERSAEVLRRIYEPLTSGSYYSQKGALPGACSHEHPACLLVTSAQSAEIIKHASNAFLALKISFINAVANLAEDVDADIEDIAAGMGLDSRIGPRFLRAGLGYGGSCFPKDVAAFHWVAQQRGIDFHLLQEVRKINDTQREVFFNKVLSALWTLRGKRLAALGLAFKGDTDDIRESPAIDIIHKLLRAGANVTAYDPAAMERAKEVLPPAENMRYAGDLYQAAKDADAVLILTDWKEFAKIDLAKLNRAVRFPIVIDGRNLYKPEEMQKHGFTYVSVGRSAKYQALEGKPRKART
;
A
#
# COMPACT_ATOMS: atom_id res chain seq x y z
N MET A 1 10.10 -4.06 -0.25
CA MET A 1 10.11 -4.61 -1.64
C MET A 1 11.30 -5.53 -1.90
N GLY A 2 12.54 -5.15 -1.60
CA GLY A 2 13.72 -5.99 -1.86
C GLY A 2 13.65 -7.39 -1.25
N LEU A 3 13.23 -7.51 0.01
CA LEU A 3 13.09 -8.80 0.69
C LEU A 3 12.02 -9.70 0.05
N VAL A 4 10.88 -9.13 -0.36
CA VAL A 4 9.84 -9.87 -1.09
C VAL A 4 10.38 -10.38 -2.43
N ALA A 5 11.04 -9.51 -3.19
CA ALA A 5 11.67 -9.91 -4.46
C ALA A 5 12.69 -11.01 -4.27
N ALA A 6 13.55 -10.93 -3.23
CA ALA A 6 14.55 -11.95 -2.93
C ALA A 6 13.91 -13.32 -2.62
N ALA A 7 12.85 -13.34 -1.80
CA ALA A 7 12.12 -14.56 -1.48
C ALA A 7 11.43 -15.16 -2.72
N CYS A 8 10.76 -14.34 -3.52
CA CYS A 8 10.05 -14.78 -4.72
C CYS A 8 11.02 -15.27 -5.82
N PHE A 9 12.12 -14.57 -6.08
CA PHE A 9 13.13 -15.05 -7.02
C PHE A 9 13.73 -16.40 -6.57
N SER A 10 13.92 -16.58 -5.27
CA SER A 10 14.39 -17.85 -4.74
C SER A 10 13.37 -18.98 -4.94
N ASP A 11 12.08 -18.69 -4.78
CA ASP A 11 10.99 -19.66 -5.01
C ASP A 11 10.82 -20.00 -6.51
N MET A 12 11.20 -19.07 -7.40
CA MET A 12 11.32 -19.31 -8.84
C MET A 12 12.56 -20.12 -9.24
N GLY A 13 13.42 -20.53 -8.29
CA GLY A 13 14.59 -21.36 -8.51
C GLY A 13 15.90 -20.62 -8.68
N HIS A 14 15.94 -19.29 -8.51
CA HIS A 14 17.18 -18.51 -8.56
C HIS A 14 17.96 -18.57 -7.26
N LYS A 15 19.29 -18.44 -7.36
CA LYS A 15 20.15 -18.20 -6.20
C LYS A 15 20.25 -16.71 -5.94
N VAL A 16 19.84 -16.28 -4.76
CA VAL A 16 19.70 -14.86 -4.40
C VAL A 16 20.60 -14.52 -3.20
N VAL A 17 21.34 -13.43 -3.32
CA VAL A 17 22.04 -12.80 -2.19
C VAL A 17 21.32 -11.49 -1.89
N CYS A 18 20.61 -11.43 -0.78
CA CYS A 18 19.90 -10.23 -0.33
C CYS A 18 20.85 -9.40 0.54
N VAL A 19 21.09 -8.16 0.14
CA VAL A 19 21.99 -7.23 0.85
C VAL A 19 21.17 -6.15 1.55
N ASP A 20 21.50 -5.88 2.81
CA ASP A 20 20.97 -4.74 3.57
C ASP A 20 22.13 -4.12 4.36
N ASN A 21 22.18 -2.78 4.42
CA ASN A 21 23.21 -2.06 5.19
C ASN A 21 22.91 -2.03 6.71
N ASP A 22 21.72 -2.43 7.13
CA ASP A 22 21.35 -2.61 8.53
C ASP A 22 21.76 -4.01 9.01
N GLU A 23 22.92 -4.08 9.70
CA GLU A 23 23.44 -5.34 10.24
C GLU A 23 22.48 -6.01 11.23
N ALA A 24 21.66 -5.25 11.97
CA ALA A 24 20.71 -5.82 12.91
C ALA A 24 19.59 -6.54 12.13
N ARG A 25 19.14 -5.95 11.02
CA ARG A 25 18.18 -6.57 10.11
C ARG A 25 18.77 -7.81 9.43
N VAL A 26 20.02 -7.75 8.99
CA VAL A 26 20.71 -8.92 8.42
C VAL A 26 20.77 -10.06 9.44
N ARG A 27 21.19 -9.78 10.69
CA ARG A 27 21.20 -10.78 11.77
C ARG A 27 19.82 -11.38 12.01
N LEU A 28 18.79 -10.53 12.15
CA LEU A 28 17.41 -10.98 12.32
C LEU A 28 16.98 -11.95 11.21
N LEU A 29 17.28 -11.62 9.95
CA LEU A 29 16.94 -12.46 8.79
C LEU A 29 17.74 -13.78 8.79
N CYS A 30 19.02 -13.76 9.16
CA CYS A 30 19.83 -14.98 9.31
C CYS A 30 19.28 -15.90 10.40
N ASP A 31 18.81 -15.34 11.51
CA ASP A 31 18.27 -16.06 12.66
C ASP A 31 16.83 -16.54 12.46
N GLY A 32 16.18 -16.16 11.38
CA GLY A 32 14.83 -16.64 11.06
C GLY A 32 13.72 -15.65 11.25
N GLY A 33 14.02 -14.47 11.76
CA GLY A 33 13.04 -13.40 11.89
C GLY A 33 12.67 -12.78 10.55
N VAL A 34 11.51 -12.11 10.51
CA VAL A 34 11.00 -11.39 9.34
C VAL A 34 10.61 -9.98 9.78
N PRO A 35 11.26 -8.92 9.25
CA PRO A 35 11.11 -7.55 9.76
C PRO A 35 9.87 -6.82 9.25
N ILE A 36 9.03 -7.44 8.41
CA ILE A 36 7.86 -6.83 7.80
C ILE A 36 6.65 -7.77 7.90
N PHE A 37 5.45 -7.19 8.02
CA PHE A 37 4.20 -7.92 7.96
C PHE A 37 3.80 -8.12 6.48
N GLU A 38 3.92 -9.36 5.98
CA GLU A 38 3.57 -9.69 4.59
C GLU A 38 3.16 -11.16 4.51
N ALA A 39 2.00 -11.43 3.91
CA ALA A 39 1.48 -12.78 3.76
C ALA A 39 2.45 -13.66 2.95
N HIS A 40 2.61 -14.93 3.36
CA HIS A 40 3.48 -15.94 2.75
C HIS A 40 5.00 -15.65 2.79
N LEU A 41 5.44 -14.44 3.15
CA LEU A 41 6.86 -14.11 3.20
C LEU A 41 7.64 -14.95 4.23
N PRO A 42 7.15 -15.14 5.48
CA PRO A 42 7.82 -16.00 6.45
C PRO A 42 7.97 -17.45 5.97
N GLU A 43 6.96 -17.98 5.29
CA GLU A 43 6.96 -19.33 4.72
C GLU A 43 8.03 -19.48 3.63
N LEU A 44 8.08 -18.53 2.67
CA LEU A 44 9.07 -18.57 1.59
C LEU A 44 10.51 -18.43 2.11
N LEU A 45 10.73 -17.50 3.04
CA LEU A 45 12.04 -17.32 3.64
C LEU A 45 12.49 -18.55 4.42
N ALA A 46 11.60 -19.21 5.17
CA ALA A 46 11.90 -20.44 5.86
C ALA A 46 12.24 -21.59 4.91
N ARG A 47 11.54 -21.68 3.76
CA ARG A 47 11.76 -22.69 2.71
C ARG A 47 13.11 -22.56 2.04
N HIS A 48 13.58 -21.33 1.78
CA HIS A 48 14.72 -21.06 0.91
C HIS A 48 15.98 -20.58 1.63
N ARG A 49 15.91 -20.23 2.93
CA ARG A 49 17.06 -19.75 3.70
C ARG A 49 18.22 -20.75 3.67
N GLY A 50 19.42 -20.24 3.33
CA GLY A 50 20.64 -21.04 3.24
C GLY A 50 20.71 -22.01 2.06
N ARG A 51 19.66 -22.06 1.22
CA ARG A 51 19.63 -22.91 0.01
C ARG A 51 19.49 -22.07 -1.27
N GLY A 52 18.48 -21.24 -1.34
CA GLY A 52 18.16 -20.37 -2.48
C GLY A 52 18.38 -18.89 -2.16
N VAL A 53 18.19 -18.47 -0.89
CA VAL A 53 18.40 -17.10 -0.44
C VAL A 53 19.41 -17.05 0.71
N SER A 54 20.33 -16.10 0.65
CA SER A 54 21.26 -15.75 1.71
C SER A 54 21.23 -14.25 1.99
N PHE A 55 21.67 -13.85 3.19
CA PHE A 55 21.63 -12.45 3.65
C PHE A 55 23.04 -12.00 4.05
N THR A 56 23.41 -10.78 3.68
CA THR A 56 24.72 -10.21 4.01
C THR A 56 24.65 -8.69 4.05
N ALA A 57 25.60 -8.07 4.78
CA ALA A 57 25.86 -6.63 4.68
C ALA A 57 26.99 -6.32 3.66
N ASN A 58 27.66 -7.33 3.10
CA ASN A 58 28.75 -7.18 2.16
C ASN A 58 28.27 -7.08 0.71
N LEU A 59 28.03 -5.85 0.23
CA LEU A 59 27.56 -5.60 -1.13
C LEU A 59 28.59 -6.03 -2.17
N ALA A 60 29.89 -5.79 -1.92
CA ALA A 60 30.94 -6.09 -2.88
C ALA A 60 30.99 -7.58 -3.24
N GLU A 61 30.95 -8.45 -2.22
CA GLU A 61 30.91 -9.90 -2.40
C GLU A 61 29.64 -10.35 -3.15
N ALA A 62 28.49 -9.75 -2.82
CA ALA A 62 27.23 -10.06 -3.47
C ALA A 62 27.25 -9.67 -4.96
N VAL A 63 27.78 -8.49 -5.29
CA VAL A 63 27.92 -8.02 -6.68
C VAL A 63 28.85 -8.94 -7.47
N GLU A 64 30.00 -9.34 -6.90
CA GLU A 64 30.96 -10.22 -7.58
C GLU A 64 30.31 -11.54 -8.01
N LYS A 65 29.50 -12.15 -7.11
CA LYS A 65 28.84 -13.45 -7.32
C LYS A 65 27.61 -13.41 -8.23
N SER A 66 27.04 -12.23 -8.50
CA SER A 66 25.77 -12.09 -9.20
C SER A 66 25.92 -11.75 -10.67
N GLU A 67 25.01 -12.22 -11.53
CA GLU A 67 24.85 -11.81 -12.94
C GLU A 67 24.02 -10.53 -13.05
N ALA A 68 22.95 -10.44 -12.26
CA ALA A 68 22.06 -9.28 -12.19
C ALA A 68 22.00 -8.73 -10.75
N VAL A 69 22.04 -7.40 -10.61
CA VAL A 69 22.00 -6.70 -9.33
C VAL A 69 20.75 -5.82 -9.29
N PHE A 70 19.79 -6.18 -8.45
CA PHE A 70 18.54 -5.44 -8.30
C PHE A 70 18.65 -4.37 -7.22
N ILE A 71 18.47 -3.11 -7.60
CA ILE A 71 18.39 -1.98 -6.69
C ILE A 71 16.94 -1.81 -6.22
N ALA A 72 16.69 -2.10 -4.95
CA ALA A 72 15.36 -2.07 -4.34
C ALA A 72 15.36 -1.28 -3.02
N VAL A 73 16.00 -0.10 -3.04
CA VAL A 73 16.12 0.81 -1.89
C VAL A 73 14.96 1.79 -1.83
N GLY A 74 14.76 2.41 -0.66
CA GLY A 74 13.75 3.44 -0.49
C GLY A 74 14.07 4.70 -1.32
N THR A 75 13.00 5.35 -1.81
CA THR A 75 13.05 6.65 -2.49
C THR A 75 12.04 7.58 -1.81
N PRO A 76 12.35 8.10 -0.60
CA PRO A 76 11.43 8.94 0.13
C PRO A 76 11.15 10.23 -0.62
N GLN A 77 10.03 10.88 -0.31
CA GLN A 77 9.69 12.17 -0.87
C GLN A 77 10.50 13.26 -0.16
N GLY A 78 11.18 14.11 -0.93
CA GLY A 78 11.79 15.35 -0.43
C GLY A 78 10.77 16.49 -0.32
N ASP A 79 11.16 17.59 0.31
CA ASP A 79 10.30 18.76 0.59
C ASP A 79 9.68 19.38 -0.66
N SER A 80 10.38 19.33 -1.80
CA SER A 80 9.90 19.82 -3.10
C SER A 80 8.89 18.92 -3.81
N GLY A 81 8.60 17.72 -3.26
CA GLY A 81 7.84 16.68 -3.93
C GLY A 81 8.69 15.76 -4.82
N ALA A 82 9.97 16.10 -5.05
CA ALA A 82 10.93 15.23 -5.74
C ALA A 82 11.21 13.96 -4.92
N ALA A 83 11.54 12.86 -5.60
CA ALA A 83 12.08 11.68 -4.92
C ALA A 83 13.54 11.93 -4.49
N ASP A 84 13.89 11.58 -3.25
CA ASP A 84 15.28 11.56 -2.80
C ASP A 84 15.98 10.31 -3.33
N LEU A 85 16.99 10.50 -4.17
CA LEU A 85 17.77 9.44 -4.79
C LEU A 85 19.09 9.15 -4.07
N SER A 86 19.35 9.74 -2.92
CA SER A 86 20.61 9.58 -2.18
C SER A 86 20.95 8.12 -1.87
N TYR A 87 19.94 7.31 -1.50
CA TYR A 87 20.14 5.87 -1.28
C TYR A 87 20.47 5.13 -2.58
N VAL A 88 19.87 5.51 -3.71
CA VAL A 88 20.20 4.93 -5.02
C VAL A 88 21.63 5.28 -5.39
N GLU A 89 22.04 6.55 -5.21
CA GLU A 89 23.42 7.01 -5.50
C GLU A 89 24.46 6.27 -4.67
N ALA A 90 24.21 6.13 -3.38
CA ALA A 90 25.13 5.41 -2.48
C ALA A 90 25.32 3.97 -2.94
N VAL A 91 24.22 3.25 -3.22
CA VAL A 91 24.30 1.85 -3.68
C VAL A 91 24.96 1.73 -5.06
N VAL A 92 24.64 2.60 -6.02
CA VAL A 92 25.25 2.58 -7.35
C VAL A 92 26.75 2.87 -7.28
N SER A 93 27.18 3.79 -6.42
CA SER A 93 28.59 4.12 -6.20
C SER A 93 29.36 2.93 -5.60
N GLU A 94 28.75 2.17 -4.73
CA GLU A 94 29.36 0.96 -4.14
C GLU A 94 29.39 -0.19 -5.14
N ILE A 95 28.30 -0.41 -5.91
CA ILE A 95 28.27 -1.36 -7.03
C ILE A 95 29.38 -1.06 -8.03
N ALA A 96 29.58 0.22 -8.40
CA ALA A 96 30.60 0.64 -9.35
C ALA A 96 32.02 0.20 -8.96
N ARG A 97 32.34 0.24 -7.66
CA ARG A 97 33.66 -0.18 -7.13
C ARG A 97 33.87 -1.70 -7.18
N SER A 98 32.77 -2.46 -7.33
CA SER A 98 32.73 -3.93 -7.22
C SER A 98 32.57 -4.63 -8.58
N ILE A 99 32.30 -3.88 -9.65
CA ILE A 99 32.12 -4.45 -11.00
C ILE A 99 33.47 -4.83 -11.60
N THR A 100 33.72 -6.12 -11.78
CA THR A 100 34.92 -6.67 -12.47
C THR A 100 34.57 -7.42 -13.75
N LYS A 101 33.30 -7.81 -13.88
CA LYS A 101 32.73 -8.56 -15.03
C LYS A 101 31.41 -7.94 -15.44
N TYR A 102 30.89 -8.33 -16.59
CA TYR A 102 29.59 -7.87 -17.04
C TYR A 102 28.46 -8.15 -16.02
N LYS A 103 27.69 -7.13 -15.74
CA LYS A 103 26.52 -7.15 -14.86
C LYS A 103 25.33 -6.44 -15.50
N VAL A 104 24.13 -6.93 -15.24
CA VAL A 104 22.92 -6.15 -15.47
C VAL A 104 22.49 -5.49 -14.16
N ILE A 105 22.55 -4.17 -14.13
CA ILE A 105 22.08 -3.37 -12.99
C ILE A 105 20.60 -3.09 -13.21
N VAL A 106 19.76 -3.64 -12.35
CA VAL A 106 18.32 -3.56 -12.49
C VAL A 106 17.76 -2.57 -11.47
N GLU A 107 17.29 -1.44 -11.95
CA GLU A 107 16.59 -0.46 -11.15
C GLU A 107 15.15 -0.92 -10.93
N LYS A 108 14.83 -1.33 -9.69
CA LYS A 108 13.51 -1.81 -9.28
C LYS A 108 12.76 -0.82 -8.39
N SER A 109 13.44 0.08 -7.73
CA SER A 109 12.86 1.16 -6.95
C SER A 109 11.97 2.05 -7.81
N THR A 110 10.92 2.66 -7.23
CA THR A 110 10.14 3.67 -7.94
C THR A 110 10.91 4.99 -7.98
N VAL A 111 11.33 5.39 -9.15
CA VAL A 111 12.24 6.52 -9.39
C VAL A 111 11.71 7.47 -10.46
N PRO A 112 12.10 8.75 -10.46
CA PRO A 112 11.79 9.68 -11.54
C PRO A 112 12.33 9.21 -12.90
N VAL A 113 11.68 9.69 -13.96
CA VAL A 113 12.13 9.42 -15.35
C VAL A 113 13.56 9.93 -15.56
N TYR A 114 14.36 9.19 -16.32
CA TYR A 114 15.81 9.37 -16.56
C TYR A 114 16.73 8.92 -15.41
N THR A 115 16.22 8.25 -14.41
CA THR A 115 17.08 7.68 -13.35
C THR A 115 17.99 6.58 -13.93
N ASN A 116 17.49 5.79 -14.88
CA ASN A 116 18.33 4.82 -15.62
C ASN A 116 19.56 5.49 -16.27
N ASP A 117 19.36 6.59 -16.98
CA ASP A 117 20.45 7.35 -17.60
C ASP A 117 21.39 7.97 -16.57
N TRP A 118 20.83 8.38 -15.42
CA TRP A 118 21.61 8.91 -14.32
C TRP A 118 22.49 7.83 -13.68
N ILE A 119 21.95 6.61 -13.45
CA ILE A 119 22.73 5.45 -12.96
C ILE A 119 23.91 5.15 -13.92
N ARG A 120 23.66 5.13 -15.23
CA ARG A 120 24.73 4.96 -16.25
C ARG A 120 25.83 6.00 -16.10
N ARG A 121 25.45 7.28 -15.91
CA ARG A 121 26.44 8.36 -15.70
C ARG A 121 27.22 8.20 -14.41
N VAL A 122 26.61 7.74 -13.32
CA VAL A 122 27.31 7.48 -12.06
C VAL A 122 28.33 6.37 -12.23
N LEU A 123 27.96 5.23 -12.84
CA LEU A 123 28.86 4.12 -13.14
C LEU A 123 30.06 4.60 -13.98
N HIS A 124 29.80 5.39 -15.00
CA HIS A 124 30.83 5.99 -15.86
C HIS A 124 31.81 6.90 -15.10
N ARG A 125 31.27 7.76 -14.21
CA ARG A 125 32.11 8.65 -13.37
C ARG A 125 33.03 7.88 -12.43
N HIS A 126 32.62 6.68 -12.00
CA HIS A 126 33.43 5.78 -11.20
C HIS A 126 34.41 4.94 -12.04
N GLY A 127 34.53 5.19 -13.35
CA GLY A 127 35.49 4.55 -14.25
C GLY A 127 35.09 3.14 -14.71
N VAL A 128 33.83 2.74 -14.53
CA VAL A 128 33.36 1.42 -15.02
C VAL A 128 33.26 1.46 -16.55
N ASP A 129 33.95 0.51 -17.21
CA ASP A 129 33.93 0.38 -18.66
C ASP A 129 32.51 0.00 -19.12
N PRO A 130 31.90 0.72 -20.09
CA PRO A 130 30.53 0.46 -20.59
C PRO A 130 30.28 -0.96 -21.05
N LYS A 131 31.30 -1.70 -21.44
CA LYS A 131 31.18 -3.11 -21.83
C LYS A 131 30.86 -4.05 -20.65
N HIS A 132 31.10 -3.59 -19.40
CA HIS A 132 30.92 -4.36 -18.18
C HIS A 132 29.57 -4.16 -17.51
N PHE A 133 28.70 -3.31 -18.04
CA PHE A 133 27.36 -3.16 -17.47
C PHE A 133 26.30 -2.77 -18.50
N ASP A 134 25.09 -3.14 -18.21
CA ASP A 134 23.89 -2.53 -18.74
C ASP A 134 22.97 -2.14 -17.57
N VAL A 135 22.18 -1.10 -17.75
CA VAL A 135 21.17 -0.66 -16.77
C VAL A 135 19.78 -0.91 -17.35
N VAL A 136 18.93 -1.53 -16.57
CA VAL A 136 17.54 -1.89 -16.93
C VAL A 136 16.61 -1.33 -15.89
N SER A 137 15.50 -0.73 -16.30
CA SER A 137 14.41 -0.32 -15.42
C SER A 137 13.37 -1.46 -15.35
N ASN A 138 13.12 -1.98 -14.14
CA ASN A 138 12.16 -3.05 -13.91
C ASN A 138 11.25 -2.68 -12.73
N PRO A 139 10.31 -1.75 -12.94
CA PRO A 139 9.43 -1.29 -11.87
C PRO A 139 8.57 -2.42 -11.31
N GLU A 140 8.22 -2.30 -10.03
CA GLU A 140 7.31 -3.21 -9.34
C GLU A 140 5.88 -2.67 -9.31
N PHE A 141 4.90 -3.56 -9.22
CA PHE A 141 3.47 -3.21 -9.13
C PHE A 141 2.81 -3.95 -7.96
N LEU A 142 3.56 -4.15 -6.89
CA LEU A 142 3.19 -4.93 -5.72
C LEU A 142 2.34 -4.09 -4.77
N ARG A 143 1.42 -4.75 -4.08
CA ARG A 143 0.61 -4.16 -3.01
C ARG A 143 1.06 -4.70 -1.67
N GLU A 144 1.32 -3.84 -0.70
CA GLU A 144 1.63 -4.24 0.68
C GLU A 144 0.52 -5.17 1.23
N GLY A 145 0.92 -6.22 1.94
CA GLY A 145 0.04 -7.27 2.46
C GLY A 145 -0.29 -8.39 1.47
N THR A 146 -0.09 -8.17 0.16
CA THR A 146 -0.26 -9.19 -0.89
C THR A 146 0.91 -9.21 -1.88
N ALA A 147 2.05 -8.62 -1.51
CA ALA A 147 3.17 -8.39 -2.41
C ALA A 147 3.81 -9.70 -2.91
N VAL A 148 3.84 -10.74 -2.09
CA VAL A 148 4.32 -12.07 -2.50
C VAL A 148 3.41 -12.65 -3.60
N ALA A 149 2.10 -12.63 -3.39
CA ALA A 149 1.15 -13.12 -4.38
C ALA A 149 1.17 -12.27 -5.67
N ASP A 150 1.23 -10.93 -5.54
CA ASP A 150 1.32 -10.03 -6.68
C ASP A 150 2.62 -10.22 -7.49
N PHE A 151 3.73 -10.61 -6.82
CA PHE A 151 5.01 -10.88 -7.48
C PHE A 151 4.98 -12.18 -8.27
N LEU A 152 4.43 -13.24 -7.67
CA LEU A 152 4.41 -14.58 -8.26
C LEU A 152 3.28 -14.77 -9.28
N HIS A 153 2.22 -13.94 -9.21
CA HIS A 153 1.09 -13.92 -10.15
C HIS A 153 0.85 -12.51 -10.71
N PRO A 154 1.84 -11.91 -11.40
CA PRO A 154 1.72 -10.54 -11.89
C PRO A 154 0.82 -10.47 -13.12
N ASP A 155 -0.01 -9.41 -13.21
CA ASP A 155 -0.75 -9.10 -14.44
C ASP A 155 0.21 -8.81 -15.61
N ARG A 156 1.37 -8.20 -15.32
CA ARG A 156 2.45 -7.89 -16.27
C ARG A 156 3.78 -7.70 -15.58
N ILE A 157 4.85 -7.94 -16.32
CA ILE A 157 6.23 -7.62 -15.97
C ILE A 157 6.71 -6.59 -16.99
N VAL A 158 7.25 -5.45 -16.54
CA VAL A 158 7.75 -4.38 -17.40
C VAL A 158 9.28 -4.33 -17.31
N VAL A 159 9.94 -4.36 -18.45
CA VAL A 159 11.40 -4.33 -18.59
C VAL A 159 11.80 -3.21 -19.54
N GLY A 160 12.39 -2.16 -19.02
CA GLY A 160 12.95 -1.04 -19.79
C GLY A 160 14.42 -1.29 -20.07
N ALA A 161 14.74 -1.86 -21.22
CA ALA A 161 16.10 -2.24 -21.61
C ALA A 161 16.62 -1.43 -22.81
N GLY A 162 17.89 -1.06 -22.77
CA GLY A 162 18.55 -0.31 -23.87
C GLY A 162 19.06 -1.20 -25.02
N ASN A 163 19.15 -2.51 -24.83
CA ASN A 163 19.62 -3.47 -25.80
C ASN A 163 19.08 -4.89 -25.54
N GLU A 164 19.18 -5.76 -26.54
CA GLU A 164 18.68 -7.13 -26.46
C GLU A 164 19.44 -8.00 -25.45
N ARG A 165 20.74 -7.77 -25.27
CA ARG A 165 21.56 -8.52 -24.29
C ARG A 165 21.02 -8.41 -22.88
N SER A 166 20.71 -7.19 -22.44
CA SER A 166 20.18 -6.95 -21.09
C SER A 166 18.72 -7.38 -20.98
N ALA A 167 17.92 -7.23 -22.05
CA ALA A 167 16.54 -7.71 -22.08
C ALA A 167 16.48 -9.24 -21.91
N GLU A 168 17.39 -9.98 -22.57
CA GLU A 168 17.43 -11.44 -22.49
C GLU A 168 17.78 -11.95 -21.09
N VAL A 169 18.63 -11.26 -20.35
CA VAL A 169 18.89 -11.59 -18.94
C VAL A 169 17.60 -11.52 -18.12
N LEU A 170 16.79 -10.46 -18.30
CA LEU A 170 15.52 -10.31 -17.59
C LEU A 170 14.48 -11.34 -18.05
N ARG A 171 14.43 -11.68 -19.36
CA ARG A 171 13.55 -12.76 -19.82
C ARG A 171 13.85 -14.08 -19.13
N ARG A 172 15.14 -14.46 -19.02
CA ARG A 172 15.56 -15.67 -18.30
C ARG A 172 15.21 -15.64 -16.81
N ILE A 173 15.37 -14.48 -16.16
CA ILE A 173 15.01 -14.33 -14.75
C ILE A 173 13.51 -14.52 -14.55
N TYR A 174 12.67 -13.99 -15.42
CA TYR A 174 11.22 -14.08 -15.30
C TYR A 174 10.60 -15.26 -16.08
N GLU A 175 11.43 -16.09 -16.74
CA GLU A 175 10.97 -17.24 -17.53
C GLU A 175 9.98 -18.14 -16.78
N PRO A 176 10.19 -18.49 -15.48
CA PRO A 176 9.26 -19.36 -14.77
C PRO A 176 7.84 -18.82 -14.70
N LEU A 177 7.67 -17.49 -14.65
CA LEU A 177 6.35 -16.84 -14.65
C LEU A 177 5.79 -16.66 -16.05
N THR A 178 6.64 -16.34 -17.03
CA THR A 178 6.21 -16.05 -18.42
C THR A 178 5.95 -17.31 -19.24
N SER A 179 6.58 -18.43 -18.91
CA SER A 179 6.27 -19.74 -19.49
C SER A 179 5.11 -20.45 -18.76
N GLY A 180 4.82 -20.03 -17.52
CA GLY A 180 3.87 -20.70 -16.64
C GLY A 180 4.45 -21.93 -15.90
N SER A 181 5.74 -22.24 -16.08
CA SER A 181 6.39 -23.40 -15.43
C SER A 181 6.35 -23.32 -13.91
N TYR A 182 6.41 -22.10 -13.33
CA TYR A 182 6.24 -21.86 -11.90
C TYR A 182 4.92 -22.43 -11.36
N TYR A 183 3.81 -22.21 -12.08
CA TYR A 183 2.47 -22.61 -11.60
C TYR A 183 2.23 -24.12 -11.59
N SER A 184 3.06 -24.86 -12.31
CA SER A 184 3.02 -26.34 -12.37
C SER A 184 3.93 -27.01 -11.33
N GLN A 185 4.78 -26.25 -10.63
CA GLN A 185 5.69 -26.83 -9.65
C GLN A 185 5.00 -27.19 -8.33
N LYS A 186 5.46 -28.26 -7.69
CA LYS A 186 4.94 -28.67 -6.37
C LYS A 186 5.29 -27.61 -5.32
N GLY A 187 4.27 -27.04 -4.68
CA GLY A 187 4.43 -26.02 -3.64
C GLY A 187 4.45 -24.60 -4.15
N ALA A 188 4.11 -24.35 -5.42
CA ALA A 188 3.79 -23.01 -5.92
C ALA A 188 2.71 -22.37 -5.05
N LEU A 189 2.89 -21.09 -4.70
CA LEU A 189 1.88 -20.37 -3.92
C LEU A 189 0.67 -20.06 -4.82
N PRO A 190 -0.56 -20.17 -4.28
CA PRO A 190 -1.76 -19.82 -5.03
C PRO A 190 -1.83 -18.31 -5.27
N GLY A 191 -2.30 -17.88 -6.42
CA GLY A 191 -2.57 -16.48 -6.73
C GLY A 191 -3.77 -15.94 -5.95
N ALA A 192 -3.75 -14.66 -5.67
CA ALA A 192 -4.91 -13.95 -5.10
C ALA A 192 -6.10 -13.85 -6.07
N CYS A 193 -5.84 -14.00 -7.37
CA CYS A 193 -6.83 -14.07 -8.44
C CYS A 193 -6.53 -15.33 -9.25
N SER A 194 -7.55 -15.96 -9.81
CA SER A 194 -7.48 -17.20 -10.63
C SER A 194 -6.78 -17.01 -11.99
N HIS A 195 -5.70 -16.24 -12.04
CA HIS A 195 -4.90 -16.07 -13.25
C HIS A 195 -3.92 -17.23 -13.34
N GLU A 196 -4.40 -18.35 -13.89
CA GLU A 196 -3.58 -19.51 -14.28
C GLU A 196 -2.83 -19.27 -15.62
N HIS A 197 -2.75 -18.02 -16.06
CA HIS A 197 -2.11 -17.68 -17.32
C HIS A 197 -0.69 -17.17 -17.10
N PRO A 198 0.24 -17.54 -18.01
CA PRO A 198 1.59 -16.99 -18.00
C PRO A 198 1.59 -15.46 -17.98
N ALA A 199 2.49 -14.89 -17.20
CA ALA A 199 2.62 -13.43 -17.06
C ALA A 199 3.03 -12.80 -18.40
N CYS A 200 2.39 -11.68 -18.77
CA CYS A 200 2.81 -10.89 -19.92
C CYS A 200 4.11 -10.13 -19.61
N LEU A 201 5.16 -10.32 -20.39
CA LEU A 201 6.39 -9.55 -20.32
C LEU A 201 6.41 -8.48 -21.41
N LEU A 202 6.42 -7.21 -20.99
CA LEU A 202 6.57 -6.05 -21.87
C LEU A 202 8.01 -5.55 -21.84
N VAL A 203 8.74 -5.68 -22.94
CA VAL A 203 10.06 -5.05 -23.11
C VAL A 203 9.87 -3.72 -23.83
N THR A 204 10.43 -2.64 -23.27
CA THR A 204 10.29 -1.28 -23.77
C THR A 204 11.53 -0.44 -23.45
N SER A 205 11.53 0.88 -23.72
CA SER A 205 12.60 1.78 -23.30
C SER A 205 12.60 1.99 -21.78
N ALA A 206 13.74 2.35 -21.22
CA ALA A 206 13.87 2.66 -19.79
C ALA A 206 12.90 3.78 -19.38
N GLN A 207 12.83 4.87 -20.16
CA GLN A 207 11.96 6.00 -19.91
C GLN A 207 10.48 5.60 -19.92
N SER A 208 10.07 4.74 -20.86
CA SER A 208 8.70 4.21 -20.88
C SER A 208 8.39 3.36 -19.66
N ALA A 209 9.32 2.50 -19.23
CA ALA A 209 9.15 1.66 -18.04
C ALA A 209 9.00 2.51 -16.76
N GLU A 210 9.83 3.55 -16.60
CA GLU A 210 9.76 4.50 -15.48
C GLU A 210 8.40 5.26 -15.48
N ILE A 211 7.95 5.76 -16.65
CA ILE A 211 6.65 6.45 -16.77
C ILE A 211 5.49 5.50 -16.50
N ILE A 212 5.52 4.25 -17.00
CA ILE A 212 4.44 3.26 -16.78
C ILE A 212 4.16 3.09 -15.28
N LYS A 213 5.19 3.05 -14.44
CA LYS A 213 5.01 2.93 -12.99
C LYS A 213 4.26 4.14 -12.40
N HIS A 214 4.75 5.35 -12.68
CA HIS A 214 4.13 6.58 -12.17
C HIS A 214 2.71 6.77 -12.70
N ALA A 215 2.50 6.59 -14.00
CA ALA A 215 1.19 6.74 -14.64
C ALA A 215 0.19 5.72 -14.09
N SER A 216 0.60 4.47 -13.87
CA SER A 216 -0.26 3.44 -13.28
C SER A 216 -0.69 3.82 -11.87
N ASN A 217 0.23 4.22 -11.00
CA ASN A 217 -0.09 4.60 -9.63
C ASN A 217 -0.94 5.88 -9.56
N ALA A 218 -0.64 6.87 -10.42
CA ALA A 218 -1.43 8.10 -10.51
C ALA A 218 -2.86 7.83 -11.00
N PHE A 219 -3.03 6.93 -11.97
CA PHE A 219 -4.36 6.55 -12.47
C PHE A 219 -5.18 5.78 -11.42
N LEU A 220 -4.56 4.89 -10.65
CA LEU A 220 -5.24 4.20 -9.54
C LEU A 220 -5.65 5.17 -8.43
N ALA A 221 -4.78 6.13 -8.08
CA ALA A 221 -5.10 7.21 -7.15
C ALA A 221 -6.24 8.09 -7.67
N LEU A 222 -6.26 8.41 -8.97
CA LEU A 222 -7.34 9.13 -9.62
C LEU A 222 -8.68 8.38 -9.48
N LYS A 223 -8.72 7.08 -9.72
CA LYS A 223 -9.96 6.28 -9.55
C LYS A 223 -10.53 6.40 -8.14
N ILE A 224 -9.66 6.34 -7.11
CA ILE A 224 -10.10 6.50 -5.71
C ILE A 224 -10.60 7.93 -5.44
N SER A 225 -9.87 8.96 -5.87
CA SER A 225 -10.30 10.35 -5.70
C SER A 225 -11.59 10.63 -6.47
N PHE A 226 -11.72 10.10 -7.68
CA PHE A 226 -12.92 10.24 -8.50
C PHE A 226 -14.15 9.65 -7.80
N ILE A 227 -14.08 8.39 -7.33
CA ILE A 227 -15.24 7.77 -6.68
C ILE A 227 -15.58 8.44 -5.35
N ASN A 228 -14.59 8.99 -4.63
CA ASN A 228 -14.83 9.79 -3.43
C ASN A 228 -15.56 11.12 -3.74
N ALA A 229 -15.19 11.80 -4.82
CA ALA A 229 -15.90 12.99 -5.27
C ALA A 229 -17.34 12.68 -5.68
N VAL A 230 -17.55 11.55 -6.37
CA VAL A 230 -18.90 11.06 -6.72
C VAL A 230 -19.68 10.69 -5.46
N ALA A 231 -19.04 10.09 -4.45
CA ALA A 231 -19.68 9.74 -3.18
C ALA A 231 -20.22 10.98 -2.46
N ASN A 232 -19.47 12.07 -2.45
CA ASN A 232 -19.92 13.32 -1.84
C ASN A 232 -21.18 13.88 -2.58
N LEU A 233 -21.21 13.80 -3.91
CA LEU A 233 -22.39 14.18 -4.69
C LEU A 233 -23.57 13.22 -4.44
N ALA A 234 -23.31 11.91 -4.37
CA ALA A 234 -24.36 10.90 -4.15
C ALA A 234 -25.13 11.15 -2.84
N GLU A 235 -24.42 11.60 -1.79
CA GLU A 235 -25.06 11.95 -0.52
C GLU A 235 -26.06 13.12 -0.65
N ASP A 236 -25.72 14.13 -1.42
CA ASP A 236 -26.56 15.33 -1.60
C ASP A 236 -27.82 15.05 -2.42
N VAL A 237 -27.76 14.05 -3.31
CA VAL A 237 -28.88 13.69 -4.20
C VAL A 237 -29.62 12.42 -3.77
N ASP A 238 -29.38 11.93 -2.54
CA ASP A 238 -29.99 10.71 -1.98
C ASP A 238 -29.72 9.44 -2.82
N ALA A 239 -28.55 9.32 -3.47
CA ALA A 239 -28.11 8.12 -4.19
C ALA A 239 -27.20 7.23 -3.31
N ASP A 240 -26.99 5.96 -3.73
CA ASP A 240 -26.06 5.04 -3.07
C ASP A 240 -24.79 4.88 -3.90
N ILE A 241 -23.65 5.19 -3.32
CA ILE A 241 -22.35 5.10 -3.98
C ILE A 241 -21.97 3.67 -4.36
N GLU A 242 -22.42 2.66 -3.61
CA GLU A 242 -22.11 1.26 -3.93
C GLU A 242 -22.83 0.82 -5.22
N ASP A 243 -24.08 1.26 -5.42
CA ASP A 243 -24.81 1.02 -6.67
C ASP A 243 -24.18 1.74 -7.85
N ILE A 244 -23.72 3.00 -7.62
CA ILE A 244 -23.03 3.79 -8.65
C ILE A 244 -21.71 3.09 -9.00
N ALA A 245 -20.91 2.71 -8.02
CA ALA A 245 -19.61 2.03 -8.23
C ALA A 245 -19.80 0.68 -8.91
N ALA A 246 -20.84 -0.09 -8.54
CA ALA A 246 -21.19 -1.36 -9.18
C ALA A 246 -21.59 -1.13 -10.64
N GLY A 247 -22.50 -0.18 -10.91
CA GLY A 247 -22.94 0.15 -12.26
C GLY A 247 -21.79 0.58 -13.17
N MET A 248 -20.93 1.46 -12.68
CA MET A 248 -19.71 1.88 -13.40
C MET A 248 -18.75 0.70 -13.64
N GLY A 249 -18.59 -0.16 -12.63
CA GLY A 249 -17.66 -1.28 -12.67
C GLY A 249 -18.05 -2.39 -13.65
N LEU A 250 -19.33 -2.48 -14.06
CA LEU A 250 -19.83 -3.40 -15.08
C LEU A 250 -19.32 -3.04 -16.49
N ASP A 251 -18.96 -1.78 -16.75
CA ASP A 251 -18.32 -1.42 -18.00
C ASP A 251 -16.88 -1.94 -18.02
N SER A 252 -16.56 -2.86 -18.93
CA SER A 252 -15.23 -3.46 -19.06
C SER A 252 -14.10 -2.46 -19.32
N ARG A 253 -14.42 -1.27 -19.88
CA ARG A 253 -13.46 -0.18 -20.10
C ARG A 253 -13.07 0.51 -18.80
N ILE A 254 -13.91 0.44 -17.74
CA ILE A 254 -13.68 1.03 -16.43
C ILE A 254 -13.20 -0.04 -15.43
N GLY A 255 -13.92 -1.15 -15.34
CA GLY A 255 -13.70 -2.24 -14.41
C GLY A 255 -13.96 -1.86 -12.94
N PRO A 256 -14.25 -2.85 -12.07
CA PRO A 256 -14.73 -2.59 -10.68
C PRO A 256 -13.62 -2.22 -9.70
N ARG A 257 -12.33 -2.47 -10.03
CA ARG A 257 -11.23 -2.26 -9.11
C ARG A 257 -10.98 -0.76 -8.90
N PHE A 258 -10.66 -0.36 -7.64
CA PHE A 258 -10.37 1.02 -7.22
C PHE A 258 -11.55 2.00 -7.31
N LEU A 259 -12.80 1.48 -7.32
CA LEU A 259 -14.04 2.28 -7.25
C LEU A 259 -14.70 2.20 -5.86
N ARG A 260 -13.93 1.98 -4.81
CA ARG A 260 -14.45 1.90 -3.45
C ARG A 260 -14.30 3.25 -2.76
N ALA A 261 -15.42 3.91 -2.48
CA ALA A 261 -15.44 5.16 -1.73
C ALA A 261 -15.09 4.93 -0.24
N GLY A 262 -14.47 5.93 0.38
CA GLY A 262 -14.07 5.86 1.78
C GLY A 262 -13.28 7.07 2.23
N LEU A 263 -12.28 6.85 3.13
CA LEU A 263 -11.46 7.90 3.73
C LEU A 263 -10.38 8.47 2.81
N GLY A 264 -10.28 7.99 1.58
CA GLY A 264 -9.17 8.26 0.68
C GLY A 264 -8.05 7.22 0.75
N TYR A 265 -7.01 7.44 -0.06
CA TYR A 265 -5.83 6.60 -0.07
C TYR A 265 -4.74 7.13 0.86
N GLY A 266 -3.86 6.23 1.28
CA GLY A 266 -2.65 6.49 2.04
C GLY A 266 -1.55 5.52 1.62
N GLY A 267 -0.67 5.19 2.56
CA GLY A 267 0.45 4.28 2.34
C GLY A 267 1.66 4.97 1.71
N SER A 268 2.73 4.21 1.57
CA SER A 268 4.03 4.70 1.11
C SER A 268 4.12 4.99 -0.38
N CYS A 269 3.14 4.55 -1.20
CA CYS A 269 3.26 4.56 -2.65
C CYS A 269 2.47 5.71 -3.29
N PHE A 270 1.14 5.71 -3.20
CA PHE A 270 0.31 6.66 -3.96
C PHE A 270 0.60 8.13 -3.65
N PRO A 271 0.70 8.57 -2.37
CA PRO A 271 0.96 9.98 -2.10
C PRO A 271 2.26 10.47 -2.73
N LYS A 272 3.36 9.73 -2.52
CA LYS A 272 4.66 10.12 -3.05
C LYS A 272 4.76 10.00 -4.57
N ASP A 273 4.16 8.95 -5.18
CA ASP A 273 4.30 8.71 -6.63
C ASP A 273 3.48 9.71 -7.43
N VAL A 274 2.29 10.11 -6.94
CA VAL A 274 1.50 11.21 -7.54
C VAL A 274 2.26 12.52 -7.43
N ALA A 275 2.88 12.81 -6.26
CA ALA A 275 3.69 14.01 -6.06
C ALA A 275 4.91 14.02 -6.98
N ALA A 276 5.66 12.93 -7.05
CA ALA A 276 6.84 12.80 -7.91
C ALA A 276 6.49 12.94 -9.39
N PHE A 277 5.37 12.35 -9.84
CA PHE A 277 4.93 12.46 -11.22
C PHE A 277 4.50 13.89 -11.58
N HIS A 278 3.80 14.55 -10.68
CA HIS A 278 3.47 15.97 -10.83
C HIS A 278 4.74 16.84 -10.91
N TRP A 279 5.72 16.60 -10.01
CA TRP A 279 6.99 17.30 -10.02
C TRP A 279 7.76 17.11 -11.34
N VAL A 280 7.82 15.87 -11.85
CA VAL A 280 8.46 15.58 -13.16
C VAL A 280 7.77 16.34 -14.29
N ALA A 281 6.44 16.41 -14.33
CA ALA A 281 5.71 17.18 -15.33
C ALA A 281 6.06 18.68 -15.26
N GLN A 282 6.08 19.26 -14.06
CA GLN A 282 6.45 20.67 -13.84
C GLN A 282 7.88 20.98 -14.31
N GLN A 283 8.86 20.08 -14.03
CA GLN A 283 10.24 20.25 -14.49
C GLN A 283 10.36 20.26 -16.03
N ARG A 284 9.33 19.76 -16.73
CA ARG A 284 9.24 19.76 -18.19
C ARG A 284 8.33 20.85 -18.75
N GLY A 285 7.84 21.75 -17.89
CA GLY A 285 6.92 22.82 -18.29
C GLY A 285 5.53 22.31 -18.69
N ILE A 286 5.15 21.11 -18.22
CA ILE A 286 3.84 20.51 -18.49
C ILE A 286 2.92 20.74 -17.30
N ASP A 287 1.82 21.46 -17.54
CA ASP A 287 0.76 21.68 -16.56
C ASP A 287 -0.11 20.42 -16.42
N PHE A 288 0.18 19.61 -15.39
CA PHE A 288 -0.59 18.41 -15.12
C PHE A 288 -1.52 18.61 -13.90
N HIS A 289 -2.44 19.59 -14.04
CA HIS A 289 -3.38 19.98 -12.96
C HIS A 289 -4.22 18.82 -12.43
N LEU A 290 -4.53 17.81 -13.26
CA LEU A 290 -5.27 16.64 -12.83
C LEU A 290 -4.64 15.96 -11.61
N LEU A 291 -3.31 15.88 -11.53
CA LEU A 291 -2.62 15.26 -10.40
C LEU A 291 -2.73 16.10 -9.11
N GLN A 292 -2.82 17.41 -9.24
CA GLN A 292 -3.08 18.30 -8.10
C GLN A 292 -4.49 18.10 -7.55
N GLU A 293 -5.50 18.03 -8.43
CA GLU A 293 -6.88 17.82 -8.03
C GLU A 293 -7.08 16.43 -7.40
N VAL A 294 -6.41 15.38 -7.91
CA VAL A 294 -6.41 14.05 -7.29
C VAL A 294 -5.97 14.10 -5.83
N ARG A 295 -4.88 14.82 -5.53
CA ARG A 295 -4.38 14.99 -4.16
C ARG A 295 -5.34 15.80 -3.31
N LYS A 296 -5.81 16.95 -3.83
CA LYS A 296 -6.73 17.84 -3.13
C LYS A 296 -8.04 17.13 -2.73
N ILE A 297 -8.63 16.37 -3.65
CA ILE A 297 -9.84 15.56 -3.36
C ILE A 297 -9.53 14.55 -2.25
N ASN A 298 -8.39 13.86 -2.33
CA ASN A 298 -7.98 12.89 -1.32
C ASN A 298 -7.82 13.52 0.07
N ASP A 299 -7.18 14.67 0.16
CA ASP A 299 -6.98 15.38 1.43
C ASP A 299 -8.32 15.91 1.99
N THR A 300 -9.18 16.46 1.11
CA THR A 300 -10.51 16.92 1.49
C THR A 300 -11.39 15.81 2.04
N GLN A 301 -11.24 14.58 1.57
CA GLN A 301 -12.06 13.45 2.00
C GLN A 301 -11.90 13.14 3.50
N ARG A 302 -10.72 13.37 4.07
CA ARG A 302 -10.47 13.24 5.51
C ARG A 302 -11.28 14.26 6.33
N GLU A 303 -11.40 15.49 5.82
CA GLU A 303 -12.24 16.53 6.43
C GLU A 303 -13.73 16.20 6.33
N VAL A 304 -14.18 15.71 5.17
CA VAL A 304 -15.56 15.26 4.98
C VAL A 304 -15.94 14.22 6.01
N PHE A 305 -15.09 13.21 6.22
CA PHE A 305 -15.36 12.18 7.22
C PHE A 305 -15.33 12.72 8.66
N PHE A 306 -14.36 13.56 9.00
CA PHE A 306 -14.33 14.20 10.32
C PHE A 306 -15.60 14.98 10.60
N ASN A 307 -16.12 15.73 9.62
CA ASN A 307 -17.37 16.48 9.73
C ASN A 307 -18.59 15.56 9.89
N LYS A 308 -18.58 14.34 9.29
CA LYS A 308 -19.61 13.33 9.53
C LYS A 308 -19.61 12.87 10.99
N VAL A 309 -18.42 12.62 11.56
CA VAL A 309 -18.29 12.25 12.98
C VAL A 309 -18.84 13.36 13.87
N LEU A 310 -18.48 14.62 13.58
CA LEU A 310 -18.97 15.78 14.31
C LEU A 310 -20.49 15.93 14.21
N SER A 311 -21.05 15.79 13.01
CA SER A 311 -22.51 15.88 12.78
C SER A 311 -23.29 14.78 13.50
N ALA A 312 -22.75 13.55 13.51
CA ALA A 312 -23.40 12.41 14.18
C ALA A 312 -23.39 12.55 15.72
N LEU A 313 -22.40 13.24 16.30
CA LEU A 313 -22.20 13.33 17.75
C LEU A 313 -22.46 14.71 18.33
N TRP A 314 -22.64 15.73 17.50
CA TRP A 314 -22.90 17.15 17.81
C TRP A 314 -21.75 17.87 18.55
N THR A 315 -21.02 17.16 19.40
CA THR A 315 -19.83 17.63 20.12
C THR A 315 -18.86 16.47 20.27
N LEU A 316 -17.55 16.77 20.24
CA LEU A 316 -16.51 15.75 20.41
C LEU A 316 -15.86 15.82 21.79
N ARG A 317 -15.91 16.97 22.46
CA ARG A 317 -15.29 17.14 23.78
C ARG A 317 -15.86 16.16 24.80
N GLY A 318 -14.99 15.33 25.37
CA GLY A 318 -15.31 14.32 26.35
C GLY A 318 -16.01 13.06 25.83
N LYS A 319 -16.30 12.97 24.50
CA LYS A 319 -16.84 11.76 23.90
C LYS A 319 -15.83 10.64 23.91
N ARG A 320 -16.28 9.41 24.16
CA ARG A 320 -15.49 8.18 24.10
C ARG A 320 -15.71 7.52 22.75
N LEU A 321 -14.67 7.44 21.95
CA LEU A 321 -14.74 6.91 20.57
C LEU A 321 -13.88 5.65 20.46
N ALA A 322 -14.46 4.59 19.92
CA ALA A 322 -13.70 3.42 19.51
C ALA A 322 -13.22 3.62 18.08
N ALA A 323 -11.91 3.61 17.85
CA ALA A 323 -11.31 3.69 16.51
C ALA A 323 -10.82 2.30 16.09
N LEU A 324 -11.49 1.69 15.12
CA LEU A 324 -11.14 0.38 14.60
C LEU A 324 -10.37 0.53 13.27
N GLY A 325 -9.08 0.25 13.35
CA GLY A 325 -8.12 0.40 12.24
C GLY A 325 -7.23 1.62 12.37
N LEU A 326 -5.93 1.39 12.17
CA LEU A 326 -4.85 2.38 12.24
C LEU A 326 -3.99 2.35 10.97
N ALA A 327 -3.81 1.16 10.38
CA ALA A 327 -3.16 1.00 9.09
C ALA A 327 -3.94 1.72 7.99
N PHE A 328 -3.27 2.14 6.92
CA PHE A 328 -3.92 2.86 5.81
C PHE A 328 -4.92 1.99 5.03
N LYS A 329 -4.77 0.66 5.09
CA LYS A 329 -5.69 -0.36 4.55
C LYS A 329 -5.57 -1.66 5.36
N GLY A 330 -6.46 -2.62 5.15
CA GLY A 330 -6.35 -3.96 5.72
C GLY A 330 -5.15 -4.76 5.20
N ASP A 331 -4.84 -5.84 5.89
CA ASP A 331 -3.78 -6.81 5.56
C ASP A 331 -2.34 -6.21 5.56
N THR A 332 -2.09 -5.09 6.27
CA THR A 332 -0.75 -4.50 6.46
C THR A 332 -0.63 -3.81 7.83
N ASP A 333 0.60 -3.64 8.31
CA ASP A 333 0.95 -2.86 9.50
C ASP A 333 1.41 -1.42 9.17
N ASP A 334 1.33 -0.99 7.90
CA ASP A 334 1.82 0.31 7.46
C ASP A 334 0.84 1.44 7.81
N ILE A 335 1.33 2.43 8.57
CA ILE A 335 0.59 3.60 9.02
C ILE A 335 0.97 4.88 8.27
N ARG A 336 1.93 4.83 7.34
CA ARG A 336 2.39 6.01 6.61
C ARG A 336 1.25 6.60 5.80
N GLU A 337 1.07 7.92 5.91
CA GLU A 337 -0.04 8.63 5.25
C GLU A 337 -1.43 8.01 5.51
N SER A 338 -1.60 7.32 6.66
CA SER A 338 -2.87 6.68 7.00
C SER A 338 -3.94 7.73 7.28
N PRO A 339 -5.07 7.71 6.54
CA PRO A 339 -6.22 8.56 6.85
C PRO A 339 -6.76 8.34 8.28
N ALA A 340 -6.64 7.12 8.81
CA ALA A 340 -7.08 6.79 10.17
C ALA A 340 -6.28 7.59 11.22
N ILE A 341 -4.96 7.66 11.08
CA ILE A 341 -4.08 8.42 11.97
C ILE A 341 -4.44 9.90 11.96
N ASP A 342 -4.63 10.49 10.76
CA ASP A 342 -5.01 11.90 10.62
C ASP A 342 -6.36 12.21 11.28
N ILE A 343 -7.36 11.33 11.07
CA ILE A 343 -8.68 11.48 11.69
C ILE A 343 -8.58 11.40 13.20
N ILE A 344 -7.83 10.44 13.75
CA ILE A 344 -7.64 10.30 15.19
C ILE A 344 -6.97 11.56 15.76
N HIS A 345 -5.94 12.10 15.12
CA HIS A 345 -5.33 13.37 15.55
C HIS A 345 -6.34 14.52 15.61
N LYS A 346 -7.24 14.65 14.62
CA LYS A 346 -8.30 15.66 14.62
C LYS A 346 -9.29 15.47 15.75
N LEU A 347 -9.70 14.22 16.01
CA LEU A 347 -10.62 13.88 17.11
C LEU A 347 -10.02 14.21 18.48
N LEU A 348 -8.74 13.86 18.70
CA LEU A 348 -8.04 14.17 19.94
C LEU A 348 -7.90 15.69 20.16
N ARG A 349 -7.56 16.46 19.11
CA ARG A 349 -7.51 17.92 19.15
C ARG A 349 -8.87 18.56 19.44
N ALA A 350 -9.96 17.92 18.99
CA ALA A 350 -11.32 18.34 19.29
C ALA A 350 -11.79 17.94 20.70
N GLY A 351 -10.93 17.30 21.50
CA GLY A 351 -11.17 16.93 22.88
C GLY A 351 -11.92 15.60 23.09
N ALA A 352 -11.94 14.73 22.09
CA ALA A 352 -12.45 13.36 22.24
C ALA A 352 -11.44 12.47 22.98
N ASN A 353 -11.96 11.41 23.63
CA ASN A 353 -11.17 10.31 24.18
C ASN A 353 -11.26 9.15 23.19
N VAL A 354 -10.12 8.69 22.67
CA VAL A 354 -10.07 7.63 21.66
C VAL A 354 -9.48 6.37 22.26
N THR A 355 -10.18 5.24 22.07
CA THR A 355 -9.62 3.91 22.31
C THR A 355 -9.47 3.21 20.96
N ALA A 356 -8.26 2.93 20.54
CA ALA A 356 -7.95 2.36 19.24
C ALA A 356 -7.64 0.87 19.32
N TYR A 357 -7.97 0.16 18.24
CA TYR A 357 -7.57 -1.21 17.99
C TYR A 357 -7.24 -1.41 16.51
N ASP A 358 -6.14 -2.12 16.25
CA ASP A 358 -5.77 -2.60 14.91
C ASP A 358 -5.10 -3.97 15.05
N PRO A 359 -5.40 -4.95 14.19
CA PRO A 359 -4.82 -6.29 14.27
C PRO A 359 -3.30 -6.36 14.13
N ALA A 360 -2.66 -5.39 13.43
CA ALA A 360 -1.24 -5.43 13.11
C ALA A 360 -0.48 -4.11 13.39
N ALA A 361 -1.14 -2.96 13.29
CA ALA A 361 -0.46 -1.66 13.23
C ALA A 361 -0.29 -0.96 14.59
N MET A 362 -0.75 -1.56 15.70
CA MET A 362 -0.77 -0.86 17.02
C MET A 362 0.61 -0.41 17.48
N GLU A 363 1.64 -1.25 17.37
CA GLU A 363 2.98 -0.90 17.84
C GLU A 363 3.58 0.27 17.06
N ARG A 364 3.43 0.27 15.74
CA ARG A 364 3.85 1.40 14.90
C ARG A 364 3.03 2.65 15.17
N ALA A 365 1.73 2.49 15.38
CA ALA A 365 0.85 3.62 15.68
C ALA A 365 1.22 4.33 16.99
N LYS A 366 1.73 3.62 18.01
CA LYS A 366 2.18 4.22 19.28
C LYS A 366 3.35 5.19 19.11
N GLU A 367 4.14 5.05 18.03
CA GLU A 367 5.25 5.97 17.71
C GLU A 367 4.74 7.37 17.32
N VAL A 368 3.57 7.46 16.65
CA VAL A 368 2.98 8.71 16.17
C VAL A 368 1.74 9.15 16.93
N LEU A 369 1.11 8.23 17.64
CA LEU A 369 -0.03 8.42 18.54
C LEU A 369 0.30 7.80 19.91
N PRO A 370 1.22 8.36 20.69
CA PRO A 370 1.61 7.77 21.98
C PRO A 370 0.39 7.69 22.93
N PRO A 371 0.33 6.65 23.76
CA PRO A 371 -0.69 6.57 24.81
C PRO A 371 -0.71 7.85 25.67
N ALA A 372 -1.91 8.37 25.94
CA ALA A 372 -2.14 9.59 26.71
C ALA A 372 -3.44 9.47 27.51
N GLU A 373 -3.78 10.49 28.29
CA GLU A 373 -5.03 10.51 29.06
C GLU A 373 -6.25 10.27 28.16
N ASN A 374 -6.25 10.89 26.97
CA ASN A 374 -7.33 10.81 25.96
C ASN A 374 -7.03 9.88 24.77
N MET A 375 -5.90 9.11 24.79
CA MET A 375 -5.54 8.13 23.76
C MET A 375 -5.13 6.81 24.38
N ARG A 376 -5.90 5.75 24.09
CA ARG A 376 -5.70 4.41 24.64
C ARG A 376 -5.71 3.35 23.53
N TYR A 377 -5.12 2.20 23.81
CA TYR A 377 -5.10 1.02 22.94
C TYR A 377 -5.78 -0.15 23.65
N ALA A 378 -6.59 -0.90 22.92
CA ALA A 378 -7.29 -2.08 23.42
C ALA A 378 -6.69 -3.37 22.84
N GLY A 379 -6.85 -4.48 23.57
CA GLY A 379 -6.38 -5.79 23.11
C GLY A 379 -7.27 -6.44 22.03
N ASP A 380 -8.52 -5.99 21.91
CA ASP A 380 -9.46 -6.44 20.87
C ASP A 380 -10.50 -5.34 20.56
N LEU A 381 -11.24 -5.54 19.49
CA LEU A 381 -12.23 -4.60 19.01
C LEU A 381 -13.41 -4.36 19.98
N TYR A 382 -13.80 -5.38 20.76
CA TYR A 382 -14.92 -5.24 21.72
C TYR A 382 -14.47 -4.50 22.99
N GLN A 383 -13.20 -4.65 23.39
CA GLN A 383 -12.60 -3.85 24.46
C GLN A 383 -12.48 -2.39 24.03
N ALA A 384 -12.09 -2.13 22.77
CA ALA A 384 -12.08 -0.77 22.24
C ALA A 384 -13.49 -0.15 22.25
N ALA A 385 -14.50 -0.91 21.88
CA ALA A 385 -15.89 -0.47 21.80
C ALA A 385 -16.61 -0.35 23.16
N LYS A 386 -15.99 -0.87 24.25
CA LYS A 386 -16.64 -0.87 25.59
C LYS A 386 -16.98 0.54 26.05
N ASP A 387 -18.27 0.74 26.34
CA ASP A 387 -18.84 2.03 26.77
C ASP A 387 -18.55 3.21 25.82
N ALA A 388 -18.24 2.95 24.54
CA ALA A 388 -18.00 4.00 23.55
C ALA A 388 -19.31 4.73 23.18
N ASP A 389 -19.19 6.04 22.95
CA ASP A 389 -20.30 6.86 22.46
C ASP A 389 -20.52 6.64 20.93
N ALA A 390 -19.49 6.23 20.22
CA ALA A 390 -19.56 5.77 18.83
C ALA A 390 -18.38 4.86 18.48
N VAL A 391 -18.55 4.02 17.45
CA VAL A 391 -17.52 3.20 16.84
C VAL A 391 -17.21 3.76 15.46
N LEU A 392 -15.93 4.00 15.18
CA LEU A 392 -15.42 4.46 13.90
C LEU A 392 -14.72 3.31 13.19
N ILE A 393 -15.13 2.97 11.98
CA ILE A 393 -14.43 2.01 11.12
C ILE A 393 -13.50 2.79 10.21
N LEU A 394 -12.19 2.71 10.43
CA LEU A 394 -11.20 3.52 9.74
C LEU A 394 -10.35 2.72 8.75
N THR A 395 -10.30 1.38 8.91
CA THR A 395 -9.55 0.48 8.03
C THR A 395 -10.40 -0.75 7.67
N ASP A 396 -10.24 -1.28 6.48
CA ASP A 396 -11.05 -2.35 5.91
C ASP A 396 -10.50 -3.77 6.21
N TRP A 397 -10.14 -4.02 7.48
CA TRP A 397 -9.76 -5.36 7.91
C TRP A 397 -10.89 -6.37 7.73
N LYS A 398 -10.58 -7.57 7.25
CA LYS A 398 -11.56 -8.68 7.12
C LYS A 398 -12.21 -9.07 8.45
N GLU A 399 -11.49 -8.87 9.56
CA GLU A 399 -12.01 -9.07 10.91
C GLU A 399 -13.15 -8.11 11.20
N PHE A 400 -13.04 -6.84 10.80
CA PHE A 400 -14.08 -5.84 11.04
C PHE A 400 -15.33 -6.10 10.20
N ALA A 401 -15.20 -6.65 9.01
CA ALA A 401 -16.36 -7.06 8.20
C ALA A 401 -17.14 -8.25 8.80
N LYS A 402 -16.57 -8.96 9.78
CA LYS A 402 -17.14 -10.16 10.41
C LYS A 402 -17.49 -9.96 11.89
N ILE A 403 -17.61 -8.73 12.35
CA ILE A 403 -17.94 -8.43 13.75
C ILE A 403 -19.31 -9.01 14.12
N ASP A 404 -19.42 -9.64 15.29
CA ASP A 404 -20.73 -9.95 15.89
C ASP A 404 -21.41 -8.63 16.30
N LEU A 405 -22.32 -8.16 15.46
CA LEU A 405 -23.03 -6.90 15.63
C LEU A 405 -23.89 -6.89 16.91
N ALA A 406 -24.45 -8.03 17.31
CA ALA A 406 -25.22 -8.12 18.55
C ALA A 406 -24.30 -7.95 19.79
N LYS A 407 -23.12 -8.54 19.75
CA LYS A 407 -22.08 -8.36 20.81
C LYS A 407 -21.60 -6.92 20.84
N LEU A 408 -21.32 -6.32 19.68
CA LEU A 408 -20.90 -4.93 19.56
C LEU A 408 -21.96 -3.98 20.13
N ASN A 409 -23.25 -4.19 19.81
CA ASN A 409 -24.35 -3.37 20.30
C ASN A 409 -24.47 -3.40 21.83
N ARG A 410 -24.16 -4.55 22.45
CA ARG A 410 -24.15 -4.67 23.93
C ARG A 410 -22.93 -3.99 24.58
N ALA A 411 -21.82 -3.88 23.86
CA ALA A 411 -20.58 -3.31 24.37
C ALA A 411 -20.60 -1.78 24.42
N VAL A 412 -21.23 -1.13 23.41
CA VAL A 412 -21.23 0.32 23.28
C VAL A 412 -22.25 0.99 24.20
N ARG A 413 -21.97 2.23 24.57
CA ARG A 413 -22.93 3.07 25.31
C ARG A 413 -24.10 3.52 24.43
N PHE A 414 -23.78 3.97 23.21
CA PHE A 414 -24.76 4.31 22.19
C PHE A 414 -24.46 3.51 20.92
N PRO A 415 -25.47 2.90 20.30
CA PRO A 415 -25.28 2.06 19.12
C PRO A 415 -25.10 2.94 17.86
N ILE A 416 -24.02 3.69 17.81
CA ILE A 416 -23.65 4.55 16.68
C ILE A 416 -22.39 3.98 16.03
N VAL A 417 -22.46 3.69 14.74
CA VAL A 417 -21.32 3.28 13.92
C VAL A 417 -21.14 4.26 12.77
N ILE A 418 -19.93 4.81 12.64
CA ILE A 418 -19.55 5.71 11.56
C ILE A 418 -18.47 5.00 10.75
N ASP A 419 -18.86 4.55 9.57
CA ASP A 419 -18.07 3.64 8.75
C ASP A 419 -17.42 4.39 7.58
N GLY A 420 -16.11 4.58 7.66
CA GLY A 420 -15.29 5.21 6.62
C GLY A 420 -14.86 4.25 5.52
N ARG A 421 -15.31 2.99 5.56
CA ARG A 421 -14.88 1.95 4.60
C ARG A 421 -16.05 1.22 3.94
N ASN A 422 -17.29 1.59 4.28
CA ASN A 422 -18.53 0.98 3.75
C ASN A 422 -18.53 -0.56 3.89
N LEU A 423 -18.16 -1.06 5.08
CA LEU A 423 -18.05 -2.51 5.32
C LEU A 423 -19.42 -3.17 5.47
N TYR A 424 -20.43 -2.41 5.88
CA TYR A 424 -21.74 -2.95 6.20
C TYR A 424 -22.84 -2.39 5.30
N LYS A 425 -23.92 -3.15 5.21
CA LYS A 425 -25.16 -2.69 4.58
C LYS A 425 -26.02 -1.93 5.61
N PRO A 426 -26.59 -0.77 5.26
CA PRO A 426 -27.42 0.02 6.17
C PRO A 426 -28.58 -0.78 6.80
N GLU A 427 -29.24 -1.64 6.02
CA GLU A 427 -30.38 -2.44 6.47
C GLU A 427 -29.96 -3.48 7.52
N GLU A 428 -28.76 -4.05 7.41
CA GLU A 428 -28.21 -4.98 8.38
C GLU A 428 -27.90 -4.27 9.70
N MET A 429 -27.27 -3.10 9.63
CA MET A 429 -26.95 -2.30 10.80
C MET A 429 -28.22 -1.84 11.53
N GLN A 430 -29.26 -1.44 10.79
CA GLN A 430 -30.56 -1.07 11.35
C GLN A 430 -31.23 -2.24 12.05
N LYS A 431 -31.24 -3.45 11.46
CA LYS A 431 -31.79 -4.67 12.10
C LYS A 431 -31.12 -4.96 13.45
N HIS A 432 -29.85 -4.66 13.58
CA HIS A 432 -29.10 -4.78 14.84
C HIS A 432 -29.23 -3.56 15.76
N GLY A 433 -30.06 -2.56 15.40
CA GLY A 433 -30.39 -1.39 16.22
C GLY A 433 -29.29 -0.33 16.26
N PHE A 434 -28.43 -0.26 15.23
CA PHE A 434 -27.43 0.79 15.09
C PHE A 434 -27.96 2.00 14.33
N THR A 435 -27.57 3.19 14.78
CA THR A 435 -27.49 4.36 13.91
C THR A 435 -26.21 4.22 13.11
N TYR A 436 -26.36 4.07 11.80
CA TYR A 436 -25.23 3.82 10.91
C TYR A 436 -25.01 5.00 9.97
N VAL A 437 -23.79 5.50 9.92
CA VAL A 437 -23.35 6.59 9.03
C VAL A 437 -22.19 6.07 8.19
N SER A 438 -22.26 6.20 6.87
CA SER A 438 -21.23 5.72 5.94
C SER A 438 -20.86 6.79 4.91
N VAL A 439 -19.97 6.47 4.00
CA VAL A 439 -19.51 7.37 2.93
C VAL A 439 -20.36 7.17 1.68
N GLY A 440 -20.83 8.25 1.05
CA GLY A 440 -21.55 8.19 -0.22
C GLY A 440 -23.00 7.68 -0.12
N ARG A 441 -23.59 7.78 1.08
CA ARG A 441 -25.01 7.47 1.34
C ARG A 441 -25.62 8.56 2.20
N SER A 442 -26.79 9.05 1.83
CA SER A 442 -27.48 10.11 2.56
C SER A 442 -27.84 9.68 3.98
N ALA A 443 -27.64 10.58 4.95
CA ALA A 443 -28.06 10.39 6.33
C ALA A 443 -29.59 10.26 6.49
N LYS A 444 -30.39 10.75 5.55
CA LYS A 444 -31.84 10.60 5.54
C LYS A 444 -32.27 9.15 5.38
N TYR A 445 -31.55 8.35 4.61
CA TYR A 445 -31.75 6.90 4.49
C TYR A 445 -31.41 6.14 5.76
N GLN A 446 -30.57 6.73 6.62
CA GLN A 446 -30.03 6.11 7.83
C GLN A 446 -30.89 6.41 9.08
N ALA A 447 -31.77 7.39 8.99
CA ALA A 447 -32.63 7.86 10.10
C ALA A 447 -34.06 7.28 10.06
N LEU A 448 -34.28 6.14 9.40
CA LEU A 448 -35.62 5.52 9.40
C LEU A 448 -35.92 4.95 10.79
N GLU A 449 -36.77 5.69 11.49
CA GLU A 449 -37.64 5.31 12.60
C GLU A 449 -37.10 4.28 13.61
N GLY A 450 -36.11 4.65 14.39
CA GLY A 450 -35.80 3.97 15.64
C GLY A 450 -36.82 4.31 16.70
N LYS A 451 -37.74 3.38 17.07
CA LYS A 451 -38.53 3.51 18.28
C LYS A 451 -37.61 3.77 19.47
N PRO A 452 -37.90 4.77 20.33
CA PRO A 452 -37.07 5.06 21.49
C PRO A 452 -37.01 3.84 22.42
N ARG A 453 -35.78 3.40 22.73
CA ARG A 453 -35.52 2.35 23.73
C ARG A 453 -36.06 2.84 25.08
N LYS A 454 -36.88 2.01 25.74
CA LYS A 454 -37.23 2.18 27.15
C LYS A 454 -35.93 2.26 27.96
N ALA A 455 -35.82 3.31 28.78
CA ALA A 455 -34.72 3.47 29.70
C ALA A 455 -34.52 2.18 30.50
N ARG A 456 -33.30 1.67 30.55
CA ARG A 456 -32.93 0.58 31.47
C ARG A 456 -32.89 1.19 32.87
N THR A 457 -33.85 0.82 33.71
CA THR A 457 -33.82 0.98 35.14
C THR A 457 -32.77 0.06 35.75
#